data_621eb781c34b2f719d03dab14c76e33a
#
_entry.id   621eb781c34b2f719d03dab14c76e33a
#
_cell.length_a   1.000
_cell.length_b   1.000
_cell.length_c   1.000
_cell.angle_alpha   90.00
_cell.angle_beta   90.00
_cell.angle_gamma   90.00
#
_symmetry.space_group_name_H-M   'P 1'
#
loop_
_entity.id
_entity.type
_entity.pdbx_description
1 polymer ?
#
loop_
_entity_poly.entity_id
_entity_poly.type
_entity_poly.pdbx_seq_one_letter_code
_entity_poly.pdbx_strand_id
1 'polypeptide(L)'
;MNLSQNLDLTLKQTLPSLSQFSELIDLNWIEDCLNQTGKASIRKRKLPAEHVVWLVIGLALFRNQPIWYVVQQLQLVFGTAEYCVPSASVQARQRLGLEPMSALFSTLSQAWFKDSQQQYSNFHGLCVCAVDGVVWSMPHTEENFKHFGSSKGKTAAAPYPQVRATCLVNTNTHEMIDAQIGSMDQGELTLASQLKAPVRSITLFDRAYFSADFLVSWQSQAEESHWLMRAKDNL
;
A
#
# COMPACT_ATOMS: atom_id res chain seq x y z
N MET A 1 18.59 14.69 -14.27
CA MET A 1 18.44 14.15 -12.90
C MET A 1 17.49 12.98 -12.98
N ASN A 2 17.82 11.80 -12.46
CA ASN A 2 17.01 10.60 -12.60
C ASN A 2 15.85 10.63 -11.58
N LEU A 3 14.67 10.09 -11.93
CA LEU A 3 13.47 10.06 -11.08
C LEU A 3 13.76 9.47 -9.69
N SER A 4 14.61 8.42 -9.62
CA SER A 4 15.03 7.82 -8.34
C SER A 4 15.86 8.78 -7.47
N GLN A 5 16.67 9.65 -8.07
CA GLN A 5 17.45 10.65 -7.33
C GLN A 5 16.56 11.78 -6.80
N ASN A 6 15.52 12.16 -7.56
CA ASN A 6 14.54 13.13 -7.10
C ASN A 6 13.68 12.57 -5.97
N LEU A 7 13.25 11.30 -6.07
CA LEU A 7 12.53 10.62 -5.00
C LEU A 7 13.39 10.48 -3.72
N ASP A 8 14.67 10.12 -3.85
CA ASP A 8 15.58 10.05 -2.69
C ASP A 8 15.83 11.43 -2.05
N LEU A 9 15.92 12.48 -2.85
CA LEU A 9 16.05 13.86 -2.34
C LEU A 9 14.76 14.31 -1.66
N THR A 10 13.60 14.03 -2.24
CA THR A 10 12.29 14.35 -1.68
C THR A 10 12.07 13.58 -0.37
N LEU A 11 12.37 12.29 -0.32
CA LEU A 11 12.28 11.48 0.90
C LEU A 11 13.24 11.94 1.99
N LYS A 12 14.45 12.40 1.65
CA LYS A 12 15.40 12.96 2.61
C LYS A 12 14.98 14.33 3.16
N GLN A 13 14.23 15.10 2.37
CA GLN A 13 13.77 16.43 2.76
C GLN A 13 12.41 16.45 3.47
N THR A 14 11.54 15.44 3.23
CA THR A 14 10.12 15.48 3.62
C THR A 14 9.74 14.62 4.81
N LEU A 15 10.63 13.76 5.33
CA LEU A 15 10.32 12.93 6.50
C LEU A 15 11.33 13.17 7.64
N PRO A 16 11.25 14.30 8.33
CA PRO A 16 12.19 14.62 9.41
C PRO A 16 12.01 13.72 10.64
N SER A 17 10.82 13.19 10.90
CA SER A 17 10.61 12.28 12.03
C SER A 17 9.31 11.49 11.93
N LEU A 18 9.27 10.32 12.60
CA LEU A 18 8.06 9.53 12.78
C LEU A 18 6.96 10.33 13.53
N SER A 19 7.33 11.28 14.37
CA SER A 19 6.37 12.15 15.09
C SER A 19 5.54 13.02 14.16
N GLN A 20 6.16 13.62 13.15
CA GLN A 20 5.41 14.42 12.17
C GLN A 20 4.46 13.55 11.34
N PHE A 21 4.89 12.32 10.98
CA PHE A 21 4.02 11.39 10.29
C PHE A 21 2.86 10.91 11.17
N SER A 22 3.07 10.78 12.49
CA SER A 22 2.01 10.40 13.43
C SER A 22 0.91 11.46 13.59
N GLU A 23 1.18 12.72 13.25
CA GLU A 23 0.16 13.78 13.25
C GLU A 23 -0.84 13.64 12.07
N LEU A 24 -0.48 12.89 11.03
CA LEU A 24 -1.32 12.68 9.84
C LEU A 24 -2.30 11.52 9.97
N ILE A 25 -2.11 10.66 10.97
CA ILE A 25 -2.95 9.47 11.18
C ILE A 25 -3.68 9.60 12.51
N ASP A 26 -5.01 9.64 12.46
CA ASP A 26 -5.83 9.63 13.67
C ASP A 26 -5.62 8.31 14.43
N LEU A 27 -5.25 8.40 15.70
CA LEU A 27 -5.04 7.24 16.57
C LEU A 27 -6.31 6.38 16.71
N ASN A 28 -7.48 6.99 16.64
CA ASN A 28 -8.75 6.28 16.69
C ASN A 28 -8.89 5.32 15.49
N TRP A 29 -8.40 5.67 14.31
CA TRP A 29 -8.42 4.78 13.15
C TRP A 29 -7.60 3.51 13.37
N ILE A 30 -6.46 3.64 14.04
CA ILE A 30 -5.63 2.47 14.40
C ILE A 30 -6.37 1.59 15.40
N GLU A 31 -6.94 2.19 16.46
CA GLU A 31 -7.69 1.46 17.48
C GLU A 31 -8.91 0.76 16.88
N ASP A 32 -9.67 1.43 16.03
CA ASP A 32 -10.83 0.87 15.34
C ASP A 32 -10.45 -0.33 14.45
N CYS A 33 -9.39 -0.19 13.66
CA CYS A 33 -8.89 -1.29 12.81
C CYS A 33 -8.43 -2.49 13.64
N LEU A 34 -7.76 -2.27 14.77
CA LEU A 34 -7.34 -3.33 15.68
C LEU A 34 -8.54 -4.02 16.36
N ASN A 35 -9.54 -3.26 16.76
CA ASN A 35 -10.78 -3.80 17.34
C ASN A 35 -11.57 -4.62 16.33
N GLN A 36 -11.78 -4.08 15.12
CA GLN A 36 -12.52 -4.76 14.04
C GLN A 36 -11.86 -6.07 13.62
N THR A 37 -10.54 -6.12 13.65
CA THR A 37 -9.77 -7.32 13.27
C THR A 37 -9.47 -8.28 14.44
N GLY A 38 -9.94 -7.95 15.66
CA GLY A 38 -9.71 -8.77 16.85
C GLY A 38 -8.24 -8.82 17.31
N LYS A 39 -7.44 -7.79 16.95
CA LYS A 39 -6.01 -7.71 17.27
C LYS A 39 -5.67 -6.69 18.35
N ALA A 40 -6.67 -6.01 18.91
CA ALA A 40 -6.46 -5.08 20.01
C ALA A 40 -5.77 -5.75 21.21
N SER A 41 -4.86 -5.03 21.85
CA SER A 41 -4.10 -5.56 23.00
C SER A 41 -4.94 -5.61 24.27
N ILE A 42 -5.40 -6.80 24.67
CA ILE A 42 -6.10 -7.01 25.94
C ILE A 42 -5.15 -6.95 27.14
N ARG A 43 -3.88 -7.27 26.96
CA ARG A 43 -2.85 -7.29 28.02
C ARG A 43 -1.80 -6.23 27.75
N LYS A 44 -1.37 -5.52 28.81
CA LYS A 44 -0.19 -4.63 28.75
C LYS A 44 1.07 -5.46 28.41
N ARG A 45 1.52 -5.34 27.18
CA ARG A 45 2.77 -5.93 26.68
C ARG A 45 3.79 -4.81 26.47
N LYS A 46 5.09 -5.18 26.43
CA LYS A 46 6.18 -4.23 26.10
C LYS A 46 6.01 -3.58 24.74
N LEU A 47 5.35 -4.26 23.79
CA LEU A 47 4.99 -3.75 22.48
C LEU A 47 3.50 -4.03 22.20
N PRO A 48 2.59 -3.11 22.58
CA PRO A 48 1.15 -3.21 22.28
C PRO A 48 0.88 -3.21 20.76
N ALA A 49 -0.30 -3.65 20.35
CA ALA A 49 -0.66 -3.77 18.93
C ALA A 49 -0.57 -2.44 18.19
N GLU A 50 -0.98 -1.34 18.82
CA GLU A 50 -0.91 0.02 18.30
C GLU A 50 0.53 0.42 17.95
N HIS A 51 1.48 0.11 18.83
CA HIS A 51 2.91 0.36 18.58
C HIS A 51 3.47 -0.56 17.49
N VAL A 52 2.91 -1.77 17.32
CA VAL A 52 3.31 -2.66 16.21
C VAL A 52 2.83 -2.13 14.87
N VAL A 53 1.63 -1.53 14.79
CA VAL A 53 1.18 -0.81 13.58
C VAL A 53 2.18 0.28 13.21
N TRP A 54 2.55 1.12 14.17
CA TRP A 54 3.56 2.16 13.97
C TRP A 54 4.95 1.61 13.61
N LEU A 55 5.32 0.45 14.16
CA LEU A 55 6.54 -0.24 13.77
C LEU A 55 6.52 -0.63 12.29
N VAL A 56 5.42 -1.17 11.79
CA VAL A 56 5.28 -1.56 10.38
C VAL A 56 5.37 -0.33 9.48
N ILE A 57 4.68 0.75 9.82
CA ILE A 57 4.76 2.04 9.10
C ILE A 57 6.21 2.57 9.13
N GLY A 58 6.83 2.60 10.31
CA GLY A 58 8.21 3.06 10.47
C GLY A 58 9.22 2.23 9.66
N LEU A 59 9.04 0.90 9.55
CA LEU A 59 9.88 0.05 8.71
C LEU A 59 9.75 0.37 7.22
N ALA A 60 8.58 0.81 6.76
CA ALA A 60 8.40 1.26 5.39
C ALA A 60 9.04 2.64 5.15
N LEU A 61 8.94 3.56 6.10
CA LEU A 61 9.55 4.90 6.02
C LEU A 61 11.08 4.85 6.11
N PHE A 62 11.60 4.03 7.03
CA PHE A 62 13.04 3.88 7.29
C PHE A 62 13.59 2.57 6.71
N ARG A 63 13.17 2.18 5.51
CA ARG A 63 13.51 0.89 4.88
C ARG A 63 15.01 0.59 4.77
N ASN A 64 15.86 1.62 4.79
CA ASN A 64 17.32 1.50 4.75
C ASN A 64 17.96 1.43 6.14
N GLN A 65 17.14 1.46 7.20
CA GLN A 65 17.61 1.39 8.58
C GLN A 65 17.30 0.02 9.21
N PRO A 66 18.13 -0.44 10.13
CA PRO A 66 17.85 -1.68 10.84
C PRO A 66 16.64 -1.53 11.77
N ILE A 67 15.93 -2.64 12.04
CA ILE A 67 14.69 -2.64 12.84
C ILE A 67 14.87 -1.99 14.23
N TRP A 68 16.04 -2.14 14.85
CA TRP A 68 16.32 -1.54 16.16
C TRP A 68 16.30 0.00 16.13
N TYR A 69 16.73 0.59 14.99
CA TYR A 69 16.65 2.04 14.79
C TYR A 69 15.19 2.51 14.79
N VAL A 70 14.33 1.81 14.06
CA VAL A 70 12.90 2.14 14.00
C VAL A 70 12.25 1.98 15.38
N VAL A 71 12.60 0.94 16.13
CA VAL A 71 12.14 0.74 17.52
C VAL A 71 12.57 1.91 18.41
N GLN A 72 13.81 2.39 18.28
CA GLN A 72 14.26 3.57 19.03
C GLN A 72 13.47 4.85 18.67
N GLN A 73 13.18 5.08 17.39
CA GLN A 73 12.36 6.21 16.96
C GLN A 73 10.95 6.14 17.58
N LEU A 74 10.35 4.95 17.63
CA LEU A 74 9.06 4.74 18.29
C LEU A 74 9.12 5.03 19.78
N GLN A 75 10.17 4.63 20.48
CA GLN A 75 10.36 4.90 21.90
C GLN A 75 10.44 6.42 22.19
N LEU A 76 11.11 7.18 21.33
CA LEU A 76 11.19 8.63 21.44
C LEU A 76 9.84 9.31 21.22
N VAL A 77 9.01 8.78 20.31
CA VAL A 77 7.70 9.36 19.98
C VAL A 77 6.64 9.03 21.04
N PHE A 78 6.59 7.78 21.49
CA PHE A 78 5.52 7.30 22.38
C PHE A 78 5.93 7.19 23.85
N GLY A 79 7.17 7.58 24.20
CA GLY A 79 7.63 7.65 25.60
C GLY A 79 7.69 6.28 26.30
N THR A 80 7.72 5.18 25.58
CA THR A 80 7.81 3.85 26.16
C THR A 80 9.26 3.57 26.59
N ALA A 81 9.52 3.61 27.89
CA ALA A 81 10.85 3.46 28.48
C ALA A 81 11.43 2.04 28.46
N GLU A 82 10.69 1.03 28.00
CA GLU A 82 11.14 -0.33 28.04
C GLU A 82 11.84 -0.76 26.75
N TYR A 83 13.12 -1.19 26.90
CA TYR A 83 13.91 -1.76 25.81
C TYR A 83 13.22 -2.99 25.22
N CYS A 84 12.93 -2.93 23.91
CA CYS A 84 12.39 -4.04 23.14
C CYS A 84 13.50 -4.66 22.30
N VAL A 85 13.80 -5.93 22.53
CA VAL A 85 14.79 -6.67 21.74
C VAL A 85 14.27 -6.90 20.31
N PRO A 86 15.13 -6.89 19.28
CA PRO A 86 14.73 -7.06 17.88
C PRO A 86 13.87 -8.29 17.62
N SER A 87 14.14 -9.42 18.27
CA SER A 87 13.34 -10.65 18.14
C SER A 87 11.89 -10.48 18.61
N ALA A 88 11.65 -9.70 19.67
CA ALA A 88 10.31 -9.41 20.16
C ALA A 88 9.51 -8.57 19.16
N SER A 89 10.15 -7.66 18.45
CA SER A 89 9.50 -6.86 17.40
C SER A 89 9.11 -7.69 16.19
N VAL A 90 9.93 -8.66 15.79
CA VAL A 90 9.59 -9.63 14.73
C VAL A 90 8.38 -10.47 15.12
N GLN A 91 8.39 -11.05 16.32
CA GLN A 91 7.25 -11.84 16.83
C GLN A 91 5.98 -10.99 16.99
N ALA A 92 6.12 -9.73 17.39
CA ALA A 92 4.98 -8.81 17.51
C ALA A 92 4.33 -8.53 16.13
N ARG A 93 5.12 -8.32 15.07
CA ARG A 93 4.62 -8.18 13.70
C ARG A 93 3.90 -9.44 13.22
N GLN A 94 4.46 -10.63 13.47
CA GLN A 94 3.82 -11.90 13.12
C GLN A 94 2.46 -12.07 13.80
N ARG A 95 2.35 -11.67 15.08
CA ARG A 95 1.08 -11.70 15.81
C ARG A 95 0.05 -10.70 15.32
N LEU A 96 0.50 -9.50 14.88
CA LEU A 96 -0.38 -8.49 14.31
C LEU A 96 -1.09 -9.05 13.07
N GLY A 97 -0.36 -9.69 12.20
CA GLY A 97 -0.89 -10.20 10.93
C GLY A 97 -1.08 -9.12 9.89
N LEU A 98 -1.77 -9.47 8.81
CA LEU A 98 -2.05 -8.61 7.67
C LEU A 98 -3.30 -7.76 7.88
N GLU A 99 -4.31 -8.31 8.51
CA GLU A 99 -5.68 -7.79 8.55
C GLU A 99 -5.77 -6.35 9.08
N PRO A 100 -5.12 -5.97 10.21
CA PRO A 100 -5.16 -4.59 10.70
C PRO A 100 -4.51 -3.59 9.75
N MET A 101 -3.41 -4.00 9.09
CA MET A 101 -2.72 -3.13 8.14
C MET A 101 -3.55 -2.90 6.87
N SER A 102 -4.22 -3.93 6.38
CA SER A 102 -5.13 -3.84 5.25
C SER A 102 -6.35 -2.96 5.57
N ALA A 103 -6.95 -3.13 6.75
CA ALA A 103 -8.05 -2.31 7.22
C ALA A 103 -7.63 -0.83 7.36
N LEU A 104 -6.47 -0.58 7.98
CA LEU A 104 -5.94 0.77 8.14
C LEU A 104 -5.64 1.43 6.78
N PHE A 105 -5.03 0.69 5.85
CA PHE A 105 -4.79 1.18 4.49
C PHE A 105 -6.11 1.61 3.82
N SER A 106 -7.15 0.79 3.89
CA SER A 106 -8.46 1.11 3.32
C SER A 106 -9.10 2.34 3.98
N THR A 107 -8.97 2.48 5.29
CA THR A 107 -9.51 3.64 6.02
C THR A 107 -8.79 4.92 5.62
N LEU A 108 -7.45 4.91 5.61
CA LEU A 108 -6.63 6.05 5.24
C LEU A 108 -6.83 6.48 3.79
N SER A 109 -6.78 5.51 2.87
CA SER A 109 -6.91 5.80 1.44
C SER A 109 -8.28 6.39 1.11
N GLN A 110 -9.36 5.90 1.72
CA GLN A 110 -10.70 6.44 1.52
C GLN A 110 -10.84 7.86 2.09
N ALA A 111 -10.32 8.10 3.30
CA ALA A 111 -10.39 9.42 3.94
C ALA A 111 -9.61 10.47 3.13
N TRP A 112 -8.37 10.17 2.79
CA TRP A 112 -7.51 11.10 2.05
C TRP A 112 -7.99 11.32 0.60
N PHE A 113 -8.43 10.25 -0.07
CA PHE A 113 -8.98 10.40 -1.42
C PHE A 113 -10.23 11.28 -1.44
N LYS A 114 -11.10 11.17 -0.44
CA LYS A 114 -12.29 12.04 -0.34
C LYS A 114 -11.90 13.51 -0.25
N ASP A 115 -10.86 13.83 0.52
CA ASP A 115 -10.37 15.20 0.67
C ASP A 115 -9.69 15.69 -0.62
N SER A 116 -8.82 14.87 -1.21
CA SER A 116 -8.13 15.21 -2.45
C SER A 116 -9.08 15.33 -3.64
N GLN A 117 -10.11 14.51 -3.71
CA GLN A 117 -11.13 14.57 -4.77
C GLN A 117 -11.86 15.92 -4.77
N GLN A 118 -12.16 16.49 -3.60
CA GLN A 118 -12.79 17.81 -3.51
C GLN A 118 -11.88 18.93 -4.04
N GLN A 119 -10.56 18.77 -3.89
CA GLN A 119 -9.60 19.80 -4.29
C GLN A 119 -9.13 19.65 -5.75
N TYR A 120 -9.08 18.43 -6.28
CA TYR A 120 -8.38 18.11 -7.53
C TYR A 120 -9.24 17.44 -8.59
N SER A 121 -10.55 17.63 -8.61
CA SER A 121 -11.44 17.16 -9.69
C SER A 121 -11.38 18.08 -10.91
N ASN A 122 -10.23 18.15 -11.56
CA ASN A 122 -9.91 19.17 -12.56
C ASN A 122 -10.32 18.80 -13.99
N PHE A 123 -10.69 17.55 -14.25
CA PHE A 123 -11.09 17.11 -15.58
C PHE A 123 -12.60 17.01 -15.68
N HIS A 124 -13.26 18.10 -16.11
CA HIS A 124 -14.74 18.19 -16.21
C HIS A 124 -15.48 17.81 -14.91
N GLY A 125 -14.89 18.12 -13.75
CA GLY A 125 -15.44 17.76 -12.44
C GLY A 125 -15.14 16.32 -12.00
N LEU A 126 -14.33 15.59 -12.78
CA LEU A 126 -13.87 14.23 -12.47
C LEU A 126 -12.45 14.22 -11.90
N CYS A 127 -12.18 13.31 -10.97
CA CYS A 127 -10.84 13.01 -10.52
C CYS A 127 -10.13 12.11 -11.53
N VAL A 128 -8.90 12.44 -11.91
CA VAL A 128 -8.10 11.62 -12.83
C VAL A 128 -7.28 10.61 -12.02
N CYS A 129 -7.56 9.35 -12.25
CA CYS A 129 -6.87 8.22 -11.61
C CYS A 129 -6.09 7.41 -12.65
N ALA A 130 -5.18 6.56 -12.19
CA ALA A 130 -4.47 5.60 -13.05
C ALA A 130 -4.34 4.25 -12.34
N VAL A 131 -4.38 3.17 -13.12
CA VAL A 131 -4.09 1.82 -12.65
C VAL A 131 -2.82 1.33 -13.32
N ASP A 132 -1.89 0.83 -12.50
CA ASP A 132 -0.66 0.20 -12.99
C ASP A 132 -0.23 -0.94 -12.08
N GLY A 133 0.53 -1.88 -12.67
CA GLY A 133 1.09 -3.03 -12.00
C GLY A 133 2.53 -2.80 -11.56
N VAL A 134 2.90 -3.33 -10.41
CA VAL A 134 4.27 -3.33 -9.92
C VAL A 134 4.65 -4.70 -9.36
N VAL A 135 5.92 -5.06 -9.52
CA VAL A 135 6.48 -6.31 -8.97
C VAL A 135 7.63 -5.98 -8.05
N TRP A 136 7.57 -6.51 -6.82
CA TRP A 136 8.64 -6.37 -5.85
C TRP A 136 9.30 -7.72 -5.55
N SER A 137 10.63 -7.72 -5.42
CA SER A 137 11.37 -8.87 -4.90
C SER A 137 11.19 -8.95 -3.39
N MET A 138 11.08 -10.18 -2.90
CA MET A 138 10.89 -10.49 -1.49
C MET A 138 12.12 -11.21 -0.92
N PRO A 139 12.27 -11.26 0.42
CA PRO A 139 13.31 -12.08 1.05
C PRO A 139 13.24 -13.53 0.57
N HIS A 140 14.41 -14.11 0.32
CA HIS A 140 14.56 -15.49 -0.15
C HIS A 140 14.29 -16.47 1.00
N THR A 141 13.01 -16.85 1.16
CA THR A 141 12.58 -17.92 2.08
C THR A 141 11.75 -18.93 1.31
N GLU A 142 11.69 -20.15 1.81
CA GLU A 142 10.92 -21.24 1.21
C GLU A 142 9.41 -20.90 1.21
N GLU A 143 8.93 -20.31 2.31
CA GLU A 143 7.53 -19.90 2.46
C GLU A 143 7.15 -18.83 1.42
N ASN A 144 8.03 -17.84 1.21
CA ASN A 144 7.78 -16.79 0.22
C ASN A 144 7.76 -17.37 -1.20
N PHE A 145 8.68 -18.28 -1.54
CA PHE A 145 8.65 -18.96 -2.84
C PHE A 145 7.38 -19.79 -3.03
N LYS A 146 6.98 -20.53 -2.01
CA LYS A 146 5.78 -21.37 -2.06
C LYS A 146 4.50 -20.54 -2.22
N HIS A 147 4.43 -19.37 -1.57
CA HIS A 147 3.22 -18.55 -1.56
C HIS A 147 3.13 -17.62 -2.76
N PHE A 148 4.23 -16.95 -3.13
CA PHE A 148 4.23 -15.89 -4.13
C PHE A 148 4.80 -16.32 -5.48
N GLY A 149 5.68 -17.30 -5.49
CA GLY A 149 6.39 -17.72 -6.70
C GLY A 149 7.44 -16.71 -7.16
N SER A 150 7.86 -16.84 -8.40
CA SER A 150 8.77 -15.91 -9.08
C SER A 150 8.44 -15.80 -10.56
N SER A 151 8.80 -14.69 -11.20
CA SER A 151 8.62 -14.53 -12.65
C SER A 151 9.45 -15.54 -13.42
N LYS A 152 8.81 -16.17 -14.41
CA LYS A 152 9.47 -17.05 -15.36
C LYS A 152 10.01 -16.21 -16.52
N GLY A 153 11.26 -15.80 -16.47
CA GLY A 153 11.92 -15.15 -17.59
C GLY A 153 12.10 -16.10 -18.76
N LYS A 154 12.38 -15.58 -19.96
CA LYS A 154 12.60 -16.42 -21.17
C LYS A 154 13.79 -17.38 -21.03
N THR A 155 14.79 -17.02 -20.23
CA THR A 155 16.04 -17.79 -20.05
C THR A 155 16.19 -18.38 -18.65
N ALA A 156 15.66 -17.75 -17.63
CA ALA A 156 15.72 -18.23 -16.24
C ALA A 156 14.60 -17.62 -15.40
N ALA A 157 14.20 -18.32 -14.33
CA ALA A 157 13.32 -17.76 -13.32
C ALA A 157 14.07 -16.68 -12.50
N ALA A 158 13.34 -15.71 -11.96
CA ALA A 158 13.92 -14.73 -11.05
C ALA A 158 14.52 -15.44 -9.83
N PRO A 159 15.72 -15.02 -9.34
CA PRO A 159 16.41 -15.70 -8.24
C PRO A 159 15.74 -15.49 -6.87
N TYR A 160 14.80 -14.56 -6.78
CA TYR A 160 14.07 -14.23 -5.56
C TYR A 160 12.57 -14.42 -5.76
N PRO A 161 11.81 -14.76 -4.71
CA PRO A 161 10.37 -14.73 -4.77
C PRO A 161 9.90 -13.30 -5.03
N GLN A 162 8.80 -13.16 -5.74
CA GLN A 162 8.27 -11.87 -6.14
C GLN A 162 6.79 -11.79 -5.81
N VAL A 163 6.35 -10.62 -5.39
CA VAL A 163 4.95 -10.27 -5.18
C VAL A 163 4.52 -9.27 -6.24
N ARG A 164 3.34 -9.50 -6.82
CA ARG A 164 2.72 -8.57 -7.75
C ARG A 164 1.70 -7.72 -6.99
N ALA A 165 1.68 -6.44 -7.29
CA ALA A 165 0.59 -5.57 -6.86
C ALA A 165 0.04 -4.81 -8.07
N THR A 166 -1.26 -4.54 -8.04
CA THR A 166 -1.93 -3.62 -8.96
C THR A 166 -2.51 -2.51 -8.12
N CYS A 167 -2.14 -1.28 -8.45
CA CYS A 167 -2.39 -0.09 -7.65
C CYS A 167 -3.26 0.89 -8.43
N LEU A 168 -4.26 1.46 -7.76
CA LEU A 168 -5.05 2.59 -8.23
C LEU A 168 -4.56 3.85 -7.53
N VAL A 169 -4.14 4.86 -8.28
CA VAL A 169 -3.55 6.09 -7.77
C VAL A 169 -4.27 7.33 -8.31
N ASN A 170 -4.33 8.38 -7.50
CA ASN A 170 -4.70 9.72 -7.96
C ASN A 170 -3.51 10.35 -8.70
N THR A 171 -3.70 10.75 -9.95
CA THR A 171 -2.59 11.28 -10.77
C THR A 171 -2.13 12.68 -10.36
N ASN A 172 -2.93 13.43 -9.62
CA ASN A 172 -2.59 14.77 -9.15
C ASN A 172 -1.77 14.76 -7.86
N THR A 173 -2.17 13.91 -6.91
CA THR A 173 -1.58 13.87 -5.56
C THR A 173 -0.60 12.72 -5.37
N HIS A 174 -0.62 11.72 -6.29
CA HIS A 174 0.12 10.46 -6.21
C HIS A 174 -0.26 9.59 -5.00
N GLU A 175 -1.40 9.87 -4.37
CA GLU A 175 -1.93 9.02 -3.30
C GLU A 175 -2.44 7.70 -3.87
N MET A 176 -2.20 6.63 -3.13
CA MET A 176 -2.73 5.31 -3.44
C MET A 176 -4.15 5.19 -2.89
N ILE A 177 -5.12 5.01 -3.79
CA ILE A 177 -6.55 4.93 -3.47
C ILE A 177 -6.94 3.50 -3.09
N ASP A 178 -6.42 2.52 -3.85
CA ASP A 178 -6.63 1.10 -3.62
C ASP A 178 -5.44 0.30 -4.15
N ALA A 179 -5.23 -0.89 -3.61
CA ALA A 179 -4.18 -1.80 -4.06
C ALA A 179 -4.57 -3.26 -3.82
N GLN A 180 -4.28 -4.11 -4.81
CA GLN A 180 -4.45 -5.56 -4.70
C GLN A 180 -3.10 -6.24 -4.87
N ILE A 181 -2.81 -7.16 -3.95
CA ILE A 181 -1.53 -7.87 -3.88
C ILE A 181 -1.77 -9.35 -4.12
N GLY A 182 -0.96 -9.95 -4.99
CA GLY A 182 -1.09 -11.36 -5.32
C GLY A 182 0.23 -12.04 -5.67
N SER A 183 0.16 -13.35 -5.86
CA SER A 183 1.29 -14.16 -6.32
C SER A 183 1.61 -13.87 -7.79
N MET A 184 2.77 -14.33 -8.24
CA MET A 184 3.18 -14.20 -9.64
C MET A 184 2.33 -15.05 -10.62
N ASP A 185 1.56 -16.01 -10.11
CA ASP A 185 0.61 -16.80 -10.91
C ASP A 185 -0.68 -16.03 -11.22
N GLN A 186 -0.98 -14.98 -10.46
CA GLN A 186 -2.11 -14.09 -10.71
C GLN A 186 -1.74 -13.01 -11.74
N GLY A 187 -2.57 -12.86 -12.79
CA GLY A 187 -2.38 -11.80 -13.79
C GLY A 187 -2.72 -10.42 -13.24
N GLU A 188 -2.14 -9.37 -13.82
CA GLU A 188 -2.45 -7.97 -13.45
C GLU A 188 -3.93 -7.63 -13.63
N LEU A 189 -4.54 -8.11 -14.71
CA LEU A 189 -5.98 -7.92 -14.96
C LEU A 189 -6.84 -8.58 -13.86
N THR A 190 -6.43 -9.75 -13.36
CA THR A 190 -7.11 -10.44 -12.26
C THR A 190 -7.05 -9.63 -10.97
N LEU A 191 -5.91 -9.01 -10.68
CA LEU A 191 -5.77 -8.12 -9.52
C LEU A 191 -6.53 -6.81 -9.74
N ALA A 192 -6.45 -6.23 -10.94
CA ALA A 192 -7.19 -5.00 -11.27
C ALA A 192 -8.71 -5.16 -11.13
N SER A 193 -9.25 -6.34 -11.45
CA SER A 193 -10.69 -6.61 -11.30
C SER A 193 -11.18 -6.64 -9.85
N GLN A 194 -10.27 -6.69 -8.88
CA GLN A 194 -10.58 -6.61 -7.45
C GLN A 194 -10.48 -5.19 -6.89
N LEU A 195 -9.92 -4.24 -7.66
CA LEU A 195 -9.90 -2.84 -7.29
C LEU A 195 -11.31 -2.24 -7.35
N LYS A 196 -11.54 -1.21 -6.56
CA LYS A 196 -12.81 -0.48 -6.52
C LYS A 196 -12.71 0.79 -7.34
N ALA A 197 -13.58 0.91 -8.35
CA ALA A 197 -13.67 2.12 -9.16
C ALA A 197 -14.15 3.28 -8.30
N PRO A 198 -13.45 4.45 -8.32
CA PRO A 198 -13.90 5.61 -7.56
C PRO A 198 -15.11 6.28 -8.20
N VAL A 199 -16.00 6.83 -7.38
CA VAL A 199 -17.10 7.69 -7.86
C VAL A 199 -16.53 8.96 -8.51
N ARG A 200 -17.20 9.52 -9.49
CA ARG A 200 -16.83 10.78 -10.18
C ARG A 200 -15.36 10.81 -10.60
N SER A 201 -14.96 9.79 -11.36
CA SER A 201 -13.55 9.62 -11.76
C SER A 201 -13.43 9.21 -13.22
N ILE A 202 -12.25 9.48 -13.78
CA ILE A 202 -11.79 8.89 -15.03
C ILE A 202 -10.48 8.15 -14.75
N THR A 203 -10.47 6.85 -14.98
CA THR A 203 -9.30 5.99 -14.70
C THR A 203 -8.55 5.67 -15.98
N LEU A 204 -7.26 5.97 -15.97
CA LEU A 204 -6.33 5.67 -17.07
C LEU A 204 -5.83 4.24 -16.94
N PHE A 205 -5.95 3.47 -18.01
CA PHE A 205 -5.43 2.10 -18.10
C PHE A 205 -4.42 1.96 -19.24
N ASP A 206 -3.38 1.19 -19.03
CA ASP A 206 -2.55 0.69 -20.13
C ASP A 206 -3.38 -0.29 -20.99
N ARG A 207 -3.06 -0.38 -22.27
CA ARG A 207 -3.66 -1.32 -23.23
C ARG A 207 -3.55 -2.80 -22.83
N ALA A 208 -2.65 -3.15 -21.90
CA ALA A 208 -2.55 -4.49 -21.33
C ALA A 208 -3.81 -4.90 -20.54
N TYR A 209 -4.52 -3.93 -19.96
CA TYR A 209 -5.77 -4.17 -19.23
C TYR A 209 -7.01 -4.29 -20.13
N PHE A 210 -6.85 -4.27 -21.45
CA PHE A 210 -7.98 -4.36 -22.36
C PHE A 210 -8.71 -5.70 -22.24
N SER A 211 -9.91 -5.63 -21.67
CA SER A 211 -10.94 -6.67 -21.63
C SER A 211 -12.29 -5.98 -21.59
N ALA A 212 -13.19 -6.31 -22.52
CA ALA A 212 -14.52 -5.70 -22.57
C ALA A 212 -15.29 -5.91 -21.27
N ASP A 213 -15.25 -7.12 -20.72
CA ASP A 213 -15.93 -7.45 -19.47
C ASP A 213 -15.35 -6.65 -18.28
N PHE A 214 -14.03 -6.49 -18.21
CA PHE A 214 -13.39 -5.66 -17.19
C PHE A 214 -13.80 -4.21 -17.29
N LEU A 215 -13.77 -3.60 -18.47
CA LEU A 215 -14.08 -2.19 -18.67
C LEU A 215 -15.55 -1.88 -18.40
N VAL A 216 -16.46 -2.76 -18.83
CA VAL A 216 -17.90 -2.64 -18.53
C VAL A 216 -18.15 -2.78 -17.02
N SER A 217 -17.51 -3.79 -16.41
CA SER A 217 -17.58 -3.98 -14.95
C SER A 217 -17.05 -2.77 -14.20
N TRP A 218 -15.90 -2.23 -14.60
CA TRP A 218 -15.31 -1.04 -13.98
C TRP A 218 -16.27 0.16 -13.99
N GLN A 219 -16.83 0.47 -15.15
CA GLN A 219 -17.75 1.58 -15.30
C GLN A 219 -19.05 1.41 -14.50
N SER A 220 -19.48 0.18 -14.29
CA SER A 220 -20.73 -0.10 -13.55
C SER A 220 -20.55 -0.15 -12.02
N GLN A 221 -19.33 -0.12 -11.51
CA GLN A 221 -19.08 -0.22 -10.06
C GLN A 221 -19.47 1.03 -9.27
N ALA A 222 -19.38 2.22 -9.90
CA ALA A 222 -19.61 3.47 -9.21
C ALA A 222 -20.25 4.51 -10.13
N GLU A 223 -20.98 5.46 -9.52
CA GLU A 223 -21.60 6.58 -10.22
C GLU A 223 -20.52 7.49 -10.85
N GLU A 224 -20.75 7.88 -12.12
CA GLU A 224 -19.81 8.70 -12.90
C GLU A 224 -18.37 8.13 -12.89
N SER A 225 -18.24 6.82 -12.88
CA SER A 225 -16.96 6.14 -13.07
C SER A 225 -16.72 5.89 -14.54
N HIS A 226 -15.64 6.44 -15.05
CA HIS A 226 -15.25 6.34 -16.46
C HIS A 226 -13.85 5.75 -16.58
N TRP A 227 -13.49 5.32 -17.79
CA TRP A 227 -12.16 4.83 -18.10
C TRP A 227 -11.65 5.42 -19.42
N LEU A 228 -10.34 5.49 -19.54
CA LEU A 228 -9.64 5.90 -20.75
C LEU A 228 -8.42 5.02 -20.95
N MET A 229 -8.26 4.48 -22.17
CA MET A 229 -7.07 3.74 -22.55
C MET A 229 -6.74 3.96 -24.04
N ARG A 230 -5.49 3.74 -24.37
CA ARG A 230 -5.05 3.69 -25.76
C ARG A 230 -5.63 2.44 -26.42
N ALA A 231 -6.28 2.59 -27.58
CA ALA A 231 -6.74 1.46 -28.38
C ALA A 231 -5.56 0.56 -28.84
N LYS A 232 -5.81 -0.73 -28.98
CA LYS A 232 -4.88 -1.63 -29.66
C LYS A 232 -4.96 -1.43 -31.17
N ASP A 233 -3.86 -1.67 -31.86
CA ASP A 233 -3.78 -1.47 -33.32
C ASP A 233 -4.63 -2.49 -34.12
N ASN A 234 -5.13 -3.53 -33.45
CA ASN A 234 -5.93 -4.62 -34.00
C ASN A 234 -7.38 -4.69 -33.47
N LEU A 235 -7.90 -3.56 -33.01
CA LEU A 235 -9.30 -3.40 -32.62
C LEU A 235 -10.14 -2.97 -33.80
#